data_af6316ff3d3a351798d36090dac61ad9
#
_entry.id   af6316ff3d3a351798d36090dac61ad9
#
_cell.length_a   1.000
_cell.length_b   1.000
_cell.length_c   1.000
_cell.angle_alpha   90.00
_cell.angle_beta   90.00
_cell.angle_gamma   90.00
#
_symmetry.space_group_name_H-M   'P 1'
#
loop_
_entity.id
_entity.type
_entity.pdbx_description
1 polymer ?
#
loop_
_entity_poly.entity_id
_entity_poly.type
_entity_poly.pdbx_seq_one_letter_code
_entity_poly.pdbx_strand_id
1 'polypeptide(L)'
;IYRIEGLASGSFDSNLSFVQSLTEAVKASPGTLLVASLPASQIEVGGEGGQEALARLKQTFSRVETGWRPASQEESYEIVRRRLFKQIPGDRFHHRDNTLKQFAKMYRENSNEFPQGCADEDYRRKLEKAYPIHPELFDQLYTSWGSLEKFQRTRGVLRLMAQVIHELWMNNDPSVMIMPGSVSISSARVEPELLHYLDVAWQSIIAGDVDGSNSTPYKIDQAAPNLNRYSATRRVARAIFMGTAPTYQQDNKGLDDRQINLGVVQPGERPAIFSDALRRLANNARFMHGDLGRYWYSMSASLNRLAADRAGQIEEPLVLLEIDKSLATYINGLGDRGHFDTVQVSPSSSADVPDEPGGVRAVILGVAHPHNGRDTSEALTEAKDILLQRGSTPRVYRNMLVFLAAEGRQLDNLKEAMRSALAWSGIVKDTDRLNLTQRDSALAKAKVAEANETVKTRLKETWCYLLYPMQESAQADVEWIAAKVPAQDGLLSRASKKLASDEGLLPELGPARLDRELQKYIWNGKGHLSLKDLWEYLNRYIYLPRVKDRNVLIKAVRASVGAMVPGPFAYAERWDEKSEKYIGLAVQNAANAPIVIDSDSVIVKPEV
;
A
#
# COMPACT_ATOMS: atom_id res chain seq x y z
N ILE A 1 -53.03 -28.50 -8.32
CA ILE A 1 -53.58 -27.44 -9.17
C ILE A 1 -52.93 -27.46 -10.55
N TYR A 2 -51.64 -27.48 -10.69
CA TYR A 2 -50.97 -27.46 -12.00
C TYR A 2 -50.97 -28.81 -12.74
N ARG A 3 -51.21 -29.91 -12.07
CA ARG A 3 -51.26 -31.26 -12.66
C ARG A 3 -52.57 -31.61 -13.34
N ILE A 4 -53.56 -30.77 -13.18
CA ILE A 4 -54.91 -31.00 -13.75
C ILE A 4 -55.07 -30.40 -15.16
N GLU A 5 -54.10 -29.69 -15.68
CA GLU A 5 -54.03 -29.33 -17.11
C GLU A 5 -53.88 -30.62 -17.93
N GLY A 6 -54.89 -31.06 -18.55
CA GLY A 6 -54.95 -32.30 -19.32
C GLY A 6 -56.02 -33.27 -18.87
N LEU A 7 -56.71 -32.99 -17.77
CA LEU A 7 -57.91 -33.70 -17.39
C LEU A 7 -59.16 -33.02 -18.03
N ALA A 8 -60.05 -33.80 -18.57
CA ALA A 8 -61.27 -33.32 -19.29
C ALA A 8 -62.22 -32.49 -18.38
N SER A 9 -62.02 -32.46 -17.09
CA SER A 9 -62.92 -31.82 -16.10
C SER A 9 -62.25 -30.71 -15.27
N GLY A 10 -61.02 -30.25 -15.58
CA GLY A 10 -60.38 -29.26 -14.75
C GLY A 10 -59.47 -28.32 -15.56
N SER A 11 -59.46 -27.04 -15.17
CA SER A 11 -58.48 -26.09 -15.63
C SER A 11 -57.76 -25.44 -14.45
N PHE A 12 -56.53 -24.99 -14.67
CA PHE A 12 -55.73 -24.28 -13.67
C PHE A 12 -56.49 -23.07 -13.10
N ASP A 13 -57.08 -22.25 -14.00
CA ASP A 13 -57.81 -21.05 -13.61
C ASP A 13 -59.11 -21.33 -12.83
N SER A 14 -59.82 -22.43 -13.12
CA SER A 14 -61.02 -22.80 -12.37
C SER A 14 -60.71 -23.18 -10.94
N ASN A 15 -59.54 -23.82 -10.67
CA ASN A 15 -59.13 -24.16 -9.31
C ASN A 15 -58.66 -22.92 -8.54
N LEU A 16 -57.95 -21.96 -9.21
CA LEU A 16 -57.63 -20.69 -8.57
C LEU A 16 -58.89 -19.89 -8.21
N SER A 17 -59.87 -19.85 -9.12
CA SER A 17 -61.19 -19.23 -8.89
C SER A 17 -61.93 -19.90 -7.73
N PHE A 18 -61.87 -21.23 -7.60
CA PHE A 18 -62.41 -21.95 -6.44
C PHE A 18 -61.73 -21.55 -5.13
N VAL A 19 -60.39 -21.48 -5.11
CA VAL A 19 -59.65 -21.04 -3.91
C VAL A 19 -60.04 -19.61 -3.54
N GLN A 20 -60.15 -18.71 -4.51
CA GLN A 20 -60.58 -17.34 -4.27
C GLN A 20 -62.02 -17.30 -3.69
N SER A 21 -62.97 -18.00 -4.31
CA SER A 21 -64.35 -18.09 -3.81
C SER A 21 -64.44 -18.69 -2.39
N LEU A 22 -63.56 -19.67 -2.08
CA LEU A 22 -63.46 -20.27 -0.74
C LEU A 22 -63.00 -19.23 0.28
N THR A 23 -61.98 -18.44 -0.03
CA THR A 23 -61.48 -17.40 0.87
C THR A 23 -62.50 -16.29 1.13
N GLU A 24 -63.23 -15.90 0.10
CA GLU A 24 -64.35 -14.92 0.19
C GLU A 24 -65.54 -15.46 1.01
N ALA A 25 -65.94 -16.74 0.79
CA ALA A 25 -66.99 -17.38 1.53
C ALA A 25 -66.68 -17.47 3.02
N VAL A 26 -65.46 -17.85 3.38
CA VAL A 26 -65.00 -17.91 4.79
C VAL A 26 -65.01 -16.53 5.42
N LYS A 27 -64.60 -15.48 4.69
CA LYS A 27 -64.65 -14.10 5.17
C LYS A 27 -66.07 -13.62 5.43
N ALA A 28 -67.03 -14.07 4.62
CA ALA A 28 -68.44 -13.72 4.74
C ALA A 28 -69.19 -14.54 5.82
N SER A 29 -68.61 -15.62 6.31
CA SER A 29 -69.24 -16.57 7.28
C SER A 29 -68.68 -16.35 8.70
N PRO A 30 -69.41 -15.70 9.63
CA PRO A 30 -68.95 -15.50 10.99
C PRO A 30 -68.63 -16.82 11.69
N GLY A 31 -67.54 -16.88 12.45
CA GLY A 31 -67.11 -18.06 13.20
C GLY A 31 -66.44 -19.17 12.41
N THR A 32 -66.08 -18.88 11.13
CA THR A 32 -65.38 -19.82 10.26
C THR A 32 -63.88 -19.45 10.18
N LEU A 33 -63.01 -20.47 10.17
CA LEU A 33 -61.56 -20.31 10.02
C LEU A 33 -61.06 -21.20 8.88
N LEU A 34 -60.33 -20.62 7.94
CA LEU A 34 -59.58 -21.34 6.91
C LEU A 34 -58.08 -21.29 7.24
N VAL A 35 -57.50 -22.47 7.38
CA VAL A 35 -56.04 -22.59 7.54
C VAL A 35 -55.48 -23.27 6.30
N ALA A 36 -54.62 -22.56 5.58
CA ALA A 36 -53.94 -23.05 4.37
C ALA A 36 -52.43 -23.14 4.60
N SER A 37 -51.81 -24.24 4.19
CA SER A 37 -50.35 -24.40 4.20
C SER A 37 -49.82 -24.27 2.76
N LEU A 38 -48.96 -23.32 2.54
CA LEU A 38 -48.27 -23.10 1.25
C LEU A 38 -46.79 -23.42 1.41
N PRO A 39 -46.17 -24.13 0.43
CA PRO A 39 -44.72 -24.34 0.43
C PRO A 39 -43.96 -23.03 0.49
N ALA A 40 -42.90 -22.96 1.29
CA ALA A 40 -42.10 -21.76 1.43
C ALA A 40 -41.12 -21.57 0.24
N SER A 41 -40.60 -22.68 -0.32
CA SER A 41 -39.66 -22.67 -1.42
C SER A 41 -40.27 -23.15 -2.75
N GLN A 42 -39.81 -22.61 -3.85
CA GLN A 42 -40.20 -23.02 -5.21
C GLN A 42 -39.71 -24.44 -5.56
N ILE A 43 -38.65 -24.91 -4.89
CA ILE A 43 -38.06 -26.25 -5.11
C ILE A 43 -39.02 -27.39 -4.65
N GLU A 44 -39.83 -27.13 -3.64
CA GLU A 44 -40.81 -28.13 -3.12
C GLU A 44 -41.94 -28.41 -4.11
N VAL A 45 -42.13 -27.55 -5.11
CA VAL A 45 -43.28 -27.58 -6.01
C VAL A 45 -42.95 -28.16 -7.39
N GLY A 46 -41.70 -28.39 -7.73
CA GLY A 46 -41.24 -29.04 -8.98
C GLY A 46 -41.77 -28.47 -10.30
N GLY A 47 -40.85 -28.02 -11.17
CA GLY A 47 -41.14 -27.55 -12.52
C GLY A 47 -41.67 -26.10 -12.64
N GLU A 48 -41.58 -25.50 -13.84
CA GLU A 48 -42.00 -24.11 -14.09
C GLU A 48 -43.50 -23.90 -13.84
N GLY A 49 -44.37 -24.83 -14.25
CA GLY A 49 -45.81 -24.75 -14.02
C GLY A 49 -46.20 -24.79 -12.54
N GLY A 50 -45.44 -25.53 -11.70
CA GLY A 50 -45.64 -25.54 -10.27
C GLY A 50 -45.22 -24.25 -9.60
N GLN A 51 -44.16 -23.61 -10.06
CA GLN A 51 -43.69 -22.32 -9.57
C GLN A 51 -44.69 -21.20 -9.88
N GLU A 52 -45.24 -21.19 -11.11
CA GLU A 52 -46.28 -20.23 -11.51
C GLU A 52 -47.54 -20.41 -10.68
N ALA A 53 -47.98 -21.67 -10.48
CA ALA A 53 -49.13 -22.00 -9.63
C ALA A 53 -48.95 -21.50 -8.19
N LEU A 54 -47.76 -21.72 -7.60
CA LEU A 54 -47.46 -21.22 -6.26
C LEU A 54 -47.47 -19.69 -6.18
N ALA A 55 -46.91 -19.00 -7.17
CA ALA A 55 -46.90 -17.53 -7.25
C ALA A 55 -48.35 -16.98 -7.29
N ARG A 56 -49.20 -17.53 -8.15
CA ARG A 56 -50.63 -17.14 -8.29
C ARG A 56 -51.42 -17.46 -7.00
N LEU A 57 -51.20 -18.61 -6.37
CA LEU A 57 -51.80 -18.92 -5.09
C LEU A 57 -51.39 -17.94 -3.99
N LYS A 58 -50.11 -17.61 -3.87
CA LYS A 58 -49.62 -16.60 -2.93
C LYS A 58 -50.30 -15.25 -3.18
N GLN A 59 -50.44 -14.84 -4.42
CA GLN A 59 -51.12 -13.59 -4.78
C GLN A 59 -52.64 -13.62 -4.43
N THR A 60 -53.32 -14.76 -4.59
CA THR A 60 -54.73 -14.93 -4.23
C THR A 60 -54.93 -14.84 -2.73
N PHE A 61 -54.12 -15.51 -1.93
CA PHE A 61 -54.19 -15.48 -0.47
C PHE A 61 -53.73 -14.14 0.12
N SER A 62 -52.74 -13.45 -0.46
CA SER A 62 -52.19 -12.19 0.07
C SER A 62 -53.19 -11.04 0.24
N ARG A 63 -54.35 -11.14 -0.40
CA ARG A 63 -55.46 -10.16 -0.28
C ARG A 63 -56.33 -10.37 0.97
N VAL A 64 -56.27 -11.53 1.61
CA VAL A 64 -57.21 -11.92 2.65
C VAL A 64 -56.51 -12.52 3.88
N GLU A 65 -55.21 -12.83 3.80
CA GLU A 65 -54.50 -13.55 4.84
C GLU A 65 -53.93 -12.66 5.93
N THR A 66 -53.94 -13.18 7.15
CA THR A 66 -52.96 -12.82 8.18
C THR A 66 -51.87 -13.89 8.14
N GLY A 67 -50.71 -13.53 7.58
CA GLY A 67 -49.60 -14.47 7.50
C GLY A 67 -49.15 -14.90 8.89
N TRP A 68 -49.51 -16.10 9.27
CA TRP A 68 -49.08 -16.68 10.55
C TRP A 68 -47.80 -17.49 10.37
N ARG A 69 -46.78 -17.08 11.09
CA ARG A 69 -45.54 -17.86 11.20
C ARG A 69 -45.53 -18.59 12.52
N PRO A 70 -45.41 -19.94 12.53
CA PRO A 70 -45.50 -20.73 13.74
C PRO A 70 -44.36 -20.51 14.74
N ALA A 71 -43.27 -19.89 14.32
CA ALA A 71 -42.16 -19.49 15.19
C ALA A 71 -41.55 -18.16 14.74
N SER A 72 -41.31 -17.26 15.68
CA SER A 72 -40.45 -16.08 15.49
C SER A 72 -38.97 -16.51 15.34
N GLN A 73 -38.11 -15.59 14.95
CA GLN A 73 -36.67 -15.86 14.87
C GLN A 73 -36.09 -16.26 16.24
N GLU A 74 -36.55 -15.64 17.32
CA GLU A 74 -36.11 -15.95 18.68
C GLU A 74 -36.60 -17.32 19.16
N GLU A 75 -37.81 -17.69 18.81
CA GLU A 75 -38.35 -19.04 19.11
C GLU A 75 -37.61 -20.12 18.30
N SER A 76 -37.10 -19.77 17.13
CA SER A 76 -36.26 -20.66 16.34
C SER A 76 -34.95 -21.01 17.05
N TYR A 77 -34.38 -20.08 17.83
CA TYR A 77 -33.20 -20.37 18.66
C TYR A 77 -33.48 -21.44 19.70
N GLU A 78 -34.62 -21.33 20.36
CA GLU A 78 -35.06 -22.31 21.37
C GLU A 78 -35.31 -23.68 20.75
N ILE A 79 -35.92 -23.72 19.57
CA ILE A 79 -36.18 -24.99 18.84
C ILE A 79 -34.85 -25.67 18.51
N VAL A 80 -33.88 -24.94 17.94
CA VAL A 80 -32.57 -25.48 17.59
C VAL A 80 -31.81 -25.93 18.83
N ARG A 81 -31.83 -25.13 19.89
CA ARG A 81 -31.21 -25.47 21.17
C ARG A 81 -31.75 -26.77 21.76
N ARG A 82 -33.09 -26.93 21.85
CA ARG A 82 -33.74 -28.14 22.41
C ARG A 82 -33.51 -29.38 21.57
N ARG A 83 -33.32 -29.23 20.27
CA ARG A 83 -33.06 -30.35 19.36
C ARG A 83 -31.62 -30.83 19.38
N LEU A 84 -30.66 -29.92 19.56
CA LEU A 84 -29.22 -30.21 19.47
C LEU A 84 -28.54 -30.41 20.82
N PHE A 85 -29.10 -29.85 21.90
CA PHE A 85 -28.47 -29.90 23.23
C PHE A 85 -29.43 -30.45 24.28
N LYS A 86 -28.85 -31.18 25.24
CA LYS A 86 -29.60 -31.57 26.47
C LYS A 86 -29.88 -30.31 27.30
N GLN A 87 -30.94 -30.36 28.10
CA GLN A 87 -31.23 -29.28 29.04
C GLN A 87 -30.11 -29.15 30.05
N ILE A 88 -29.67 -27.91 30.31
CA ILE A 88 -28.65 -27.64 31.31
C ILE A 88 -29.24 -27.93 32.70
N PRO A 89 -28.60 -28.77 33.51
CA PRO A 89 -29.02 -28.99 34.88
C PRO A 89 -28.97 -27.70 35.71
N GLY A 90 -29.89 -27.53 36.66
CA GLY A 90 -30.00 -26.30 37.44
C GLY A 90 -28.73 -25.91 38.22
N ASP A 91 -27.99 -26.92 38.69
CA ASP A 91 -26.71 -26.76 39.39
C ASP A 91 -25.58 -26.22 38.47
N ARG A 92 -25.75 -26.27 37.14
CA ARG A 92 -24.78 -25.81 36.14
C ARG A 92 -25.17 -24.49 35.47
N PHE A 93 -26.27 -23.87 35.82
CA PHE A 93 -26.63 -22.55 35.27
C PHE A 93 -25.59 -21.47 35.55
N HIS A 94 -24.85 -21.57 36.66
CA HIS A 94 -23.82 -20.63 36.99
C HIS A 94 -22.68 -20.58 35.93
N HIS A 95 -22.37 -21.68 35.22
CA HIS A 95 -21.38 -21.69 34.13
C HIS A 95 -21.89 -20.87 32.95
N ARG A 96 -23.14 -21.06 32.53
CA ARG A 96 -23.78 -20.25 31.49
C ARG A 96 -23.77 -18.79 31.88
N ASP A 97 -24.27 -18.47 33.06
CA ASP A 97 -24.42 -17.09 33.52
C ASP A 97 -23.09 -16.37 33.65
N ASN A 98 -22.01 -17.06 34.03
CA ASN A 98 -20.67 -16.54 34.07
C ASN A 98 -20.16 -16.24 32.63
N THR A 99 -20.38 -17.15 31.69
CA THR A 99 -20.02 -16.92 30.27
C THR A 99 -20.73 -15.69 29.73
N LEU A 100 -22.03 -15.56 29.95
CA LEU A 100 -22.84 -14.40 29.52
C LEU A 100 -22.32 -13.08 30.13
N LYS A 101 -21.97 -13.10 31.43
CA LYS A 101 -21.37 -11.93 32.10
C LYS A 101 -20.03 -11.55 31.49
N GLN A 102 -19.19 -12.53 31.14
CA GLN A 102 -17.89 -12.27 30.50
C GLN A 102 -18.04 -11.64 29.10
N PHE A 103 -18.96 -12.13 28.28
CA PHE A 103 -19.29 -11.53 26.99
C PHE A 103 -19.82 -10.09 27.13
N ALA A 104 -20.80 -9.88 28.02
CA ALA A 104 -21.37 -8.55 28.27
C ALA A 104 -20.32 -7.56 28.81
N LYS A 105 -19.38 -8.03 29.63
CA LYS A 105 -18.24 -7.22 30.10
C LYS A 105 -17.32 -6.85 28.94
N MET A 106 -16.92 -7.82 28.13
CA MET A 106 -16.06 -7.62 26.96
C MET A 106 -16.65 -6.60 25.99
N TYR A 107 -17.93 -6.69 25.66
CA TYR A 107 -18.61 -5.75 24.76
C TYR A 107 -18.69 -4.33 25.32
N ARG A 108 -18.90 -4.17 26.63
CA ARG A 108 -18.88 -2.85 27.28
C ARG A 108 -17.50 -2.23 27.32
N GLU A 109 -16.48 -3.02 27.65
CA GLU A 109 -15.08 -2.53 27.73
C GLU A 109 -14.49 -2.17 26.37
N ASN A 110 -14.98 -2.77 25.28
CA ASN A 110 -14.48 -2.57 23.92
C ASN A 110 -15.60 -2.13 22.96
N SER A 111 -16.48 -1.23 23.39
CA SER A 111 -17.70 -0.86 22.65
C SER A 111 -17.44 -0.33 21.24
N ASN A 112 -16.28 0.24 20.97
CA ASN A 112 -15.88 0.74 19.65
C ASN A 112 -15.48 -0.38 18.66
N GLU A 113 -15.13 -1.56 19.18
CA GLU A 113 -14.67 -2.71 18.41
C GLU A 113 -15.81 -3.68 18.02
N PHE A 114 -17.03 -3.43 18.50
CA PHE A 114 -18.22 -4.25 18.24
C PHE A 114 -19.37 -3.41 17.69
N PRO A 115 -20.37 -4.02 17.03
CA PRO A 115 -21.57 -3.31 16.57
C PRO A 115 -22.30 -2.61 17.70
N GLN A 116 -22.96 -1.51 17.37
CA GLN A 116 -23.82 -0.80 18.33
C GLN A 116 -24.92 -1.74 18.88
N GLY A 117 -25.23 -1.59 20.15
CA GLY A 117 -26.25 -2.41 20.81
C GLY A 117 -25.73 -3.71 21.45
N CYS A 118 -24.52 -4.19 21.10
CA CYS A 118 -23.98 -5.42 21.72
C CYS A 118 -23.69 -5.27 23.22
N ALA A 119 -23.48 -4.04 23.70
CA ALA A 119 -23.28 -3.73 25.11
C ALA A 119 -24.59 -3.64 25.92
N ASP A 120 -25.75 -3.67 25.27
CA ASP A 120 -27.05 -3.45 25.87
C ASP A 120 -27.61 -4.72 26.53
N GLU A 121 -28.53 -4.54 27.48
CA GLU A 121 -29.15 -5.64 28.20
C GLU A 121 -30.01 -6.53 27.28
N ASP A 122 -30.58 -5.96 26.23
CA ASP A 122 -31.35 -6.72 25.25
C ASP A 122 -30.46 -7.71 24.48
N TYR A 123 -29.21 -7.33 24.15
CA TYR A 123 -28.28 -8.26 23.54
C TYR A 123 -27.84 -9.35 24.52
N ARG A 124 -27.68 -9.03 25.79
CA ARG A 124 -27.38 -10.02 26.83
C ARG A 124 -28.51 -11.05 26.94
N ARG A 125 -29.79 -10.63 26.87
CA ARG A 125 -30.92 -11.54 26.82
C ARG A 125 -30.93 -12.39 25.56
N LYS A 126 -30.53 -11.83 24.42
CA LYS A 126 -30.39 -12.57 23.17
C LYS A 126 -29.29 -13.65 23.27
N LEU A 127 -28.13 -13.32 23.87
CA LEU A 127 -27.10 -14.31 24.20
C LEU A 127 -27.60 -15.45 25.07
N GLU A 128 -28.39 -15.14 26.11
CA GLU A 128 -28.97 -16.14 27.01
C GLU A 128 -29.92 -17.13 26.30
N LYS A 129 -30.80 -16.59 25.45
CA LYS A 129 -31.74 -17.40 24.65
C LYS A 129 -31.03 -18.30 23.65
N ALA A 130 -29.95 -17.82 23.06
CA ALA A 130 -29.18 -18.51 22.02
C ALA A 130 -28.15 -19.51 22.57
N TYR A 131 -27.71 -19.37 23.83
CA TYR A 131 -26.65 -20.19 24.42
C TYR A 131 -26.88 -21.70 24.24
N PRO A 132 -25.86 -22.51 23.82
CA PRO A 132 -24.44 -22.19 23.69
C PRO A 132 -24.02 -21.69 22.30
N ILE A 133 -24.95 -21.44 21.39
CA ILE A 133 -24.65 -20.89 20.06
C ILE A 133 -24.73 -19.36 20.16
N HIS A 134 -23.72 -18.67 19.61
CA HIS A 134 -23.70 -17.20 19.60
C HIS A 134 -24.78 -16.64 18.66
N PRO A 135 -25.52 -15.57 19.05
CA PRO A 135 -26.56 -14.98 18.19
C PRO A 135 -26.10 -14.63 16.79
N GLU A 136 -24.89 -14.14 16.64
CA GLU A 136 -24.34 -13.79 15.33
C GLU A 136 -24.32 -14.99 14.36
N LEU A 137 -23.94 -16.16 14.83
CA LEU A 137 -24.00 -17.37 14.00
C LEU A 137 -25.43 -17.73 13.61
N PHE A 138 -26.40 -17.64 14.55
CA PHE A 138 -27.80 -17.83 14.23
C PHE A 138 -28.29 -16.82 13.20
N ASP A 139 -27.97 -15.55 13.38
CA ASP A 139 -28.42 -14.48 12.48
C ASP A 139 -27.89 -14.73 11.08
N GLN A 140 -26.60 -15.10 10.93
CA GLN A 140 -26.02 -15.46 9.63
C GLN A 140 -26.73 -16.69 9.01
N LEU A 141 -26.99 -17.72 9.79
CA LEU A 141 -27.67 -18.92 9.30
C LEU A 141 -29.12 -18.66 8.87
N TYR A 142 -29.85 -17.79 9.55
CA TYR A 142 -31.23 -17.48 9.21
C TYR A 142 -31.38 -16.42 8.14
N THR A 143 -30.48 -15.44 8.08
CA THR A 143 -30.55 -14.35 7.11
C THR A 143 -29.76 -14.68 5.84
N SER A 144 -28.46 -14.94 5.95
CA SER A 144 -27.58 -15.18 4.80
C SER A 144 -27.81 -16.56 4.19
N TRP A 145 -27.66 -17.64 4.99
CA TRP A 145 -27.86 -19.01 4.50
C TRP A 145 -29.35 -19.30 4.24
N GLY A 146 -30.25 -18.74 5.06
CA GLY A 146 -31.70 -18.85 4.87
C GLY A 146 -32.25 -18.20 3.60
N SER A 147 -31.45 -17.38 2.89
CA SER A 147 -31.79 -16.85 1.58
C SER A 147 -31.59 -17.86 0.44
N LEU A 148 -30.80 -18.91 0.68
CA LEU A 148 -30.58 -19.98 -0.29
C LEU A 148 -31.79 -20.91 -0.30
N GLU A 149 -32.42 -21.10 -1.45
CA GLU A 149 -33.64 -21.92 -1.61
C GLU A 149 -33.49 -23.36 -1.05
N LYS A 150 -32.32 -23.97 -1.29
CA LYS A 150 -32.04 -25.35 -0.84
C LYS A 150 -31.86 -25.47 0.67
N PHE A 151 -31.54 -24.39 1.39
CA PHE A 151 -31.18 -24.44 2.81
C PHE A 151 -32.37 -24.73 3.75
N GLN A 152 -33.59 -24.39 3.35
CA GLN A 152 -34.82 -24.68 4.10
C GLN A 152 -34.81 -24.19 5.56
N ARG A 153 -34.16 -23.06 5.84
CA ARG A 153 -34.12 -22.40 7.17
C ARG A 153 -33.85 -23.36 8.34
N THR A 154 -34.79 -23.55 9.25
CA THR A 154 -34.61 -24.35 10.50
C THR A 154 -34.06 -25.75 10.22
N ARG A 155 -34.51 -26.43 9.16
CA ARG A 155 -34.00 -27.77 8.79
C ARG A 155 -32.53 -27.75 8.37
N GLY A 156 -32.14 -26.76 7.56
CA GLY A 156 -30.74 -26.57 7.15
C GLY A 156 -29.86 -26.21 8.35
N VAL A 157 -30.35 -25.31 9.23
CA VAL A 157 -29.64 -24.97 10.47
C VAL A 157 -29.40 -26.20 11.33
N LEU A 158 -30.43 -27.05 11.56
CA LEU A 158 -30.28 -28.27 12.35
C LEU A 158 -29.28 -29.26 11.75
N ARG A 159 -29.33 -29.47 10.43
CA ARG A 159 -28.39 -30.37 9.73
C ARG A 159 -26.94 -29.87 9.82
N LEU A 160 -26.71 -28.62 9.48
CA LEU A 160 -25.36 -28.02 9.51
C LEU A 160 -24.81 -27.97 10.94
N MET A 161 -25.60 -27.48 11.90
CA MET A 161 -25.18 -27.37 13.30
C MET A 161 -24.91 -28.72 13.95
N ALA A 162 -25.62 -29.78 13.57
CA ALA A 162 -25.32 -31.14 14.05
C ALA A 162 -23.90 -31.58 13.64
N GLN A 163 -23.48 -31.27 12.40
CA GLN A 163 -22.10 -31.56 11.94
C GLN A 163 -21.08 -30.69 12.66
N VAL A 164 -21.38 -29.40 12.79
CA VAL A 164 -20.47 -28.44 13.47
C VAL A 164 -20.27 -28.86 14.95
N ILE A 165 -21.32 -29.16 15.68
CA ILE A 165 -21.24 -29.57 17.10
C ILE A 165 -20.45 -30.88 17.23
N HIS A 166 -20.69 -31.85 16.35
CA HIS A 166 -19.93 -33.10 16.35
C HIS A 166 -18.43 -32.85 16.15
N GLU A 167 -18.07 -32.01 15.20
CA GLU A 167 -16.69 -31.68 14.90
C GLU A 167 -15.99 -30.95 16.07
N LEU A 168 -16.66 -29.95 16.67
CA LEU A 168 -16.15 -29.25 17.85
C LEU A 168 -15.93 -30.19 19.02
N TRP A 169 -16.88 -31.13 19.24
CA TRP A 169 -16.78 -32.15 20.28
C TRP A 169 -15.57 -33.08 20.05
N MET A 170 -15.42 -33.60 18.85
CA MET A 170 -14.31 -34.52 18.52
C MET A 170 -12.94 -33.88 18.64
N ASN A 171 -12.84 -32.57 18.35
CA ASN A 171 -11.60 -31.80 18.43
C ASN A 171 -11.35 -31.18 19.82
N ASN A 172 -12.22 -31.44 20.83
CA ASN A 172 -12.14 -30.84 22.16
C ASN A 172 -12.02 -29.31 22.12
N ASP A 173 -12.82 -28.64 21.27
CA ASP A 173 -12.74 -27.19 21.08
C ASP A 173 -13.03 -26.46 22.41
N PRO A 174 -12.15 -25.55 22.87
CA PRO A 174 -12.27 -24.91 24.18
C PRO A 174 -13.19 -23.68 24.17
N SER A 175 -13.83 -23.36 23.04
CA SER A 175 -14.67 -22.17 22.90
C SER A 175 -15.83 -22.18 23.89
N VAL A 176 -16.06 -21.05 24.56
CA VAL A 176 -17.14 -20.93 25.56
C VAL A 176 -18.52 -20.72 24.92
N MET A 177 -18.56 -20.30 23.66
CA MET A 177 -19.74 -20.27 22.78
C MET A 177 -19.35 -20.65 21.35
N ILE A 178 -20.30 -21.24 20.62
CA ILE A 178 -20.11 -21.57 19.20
C ILE A 178 -20.37 -20.32 18.37
N MET A 179 -19.30 -19.76 17.79
CA MET A 179 -19.30 -18.52 17.02
C MET A 179 -19.09 -18.82 15.52
N PRO A 180 -19.34 -17.88 14.60
CA PRO A 180 -18.99 -18.04 13.18
C PRO A 180 -17.55 -18.50 12.96
N GLY A 181 -16.58 -17.91 13.68
CA GLY A 181 -15.18 -18.29 13.61
C GLY A 181 -14.84 -19.68 14.17
N SER A 182 -15.73 -20.29 14.98
CA SER A 182 -15.56 -21.64 15.53
C SER A 182 -15.93 -22.74 14.51
N VAL A 183 -16.62 -22.41 13.42
CA VAL A 183 -17.09 -23.40 12.43
C VAL A 183 -15.89 -23.94 11.65
N SER A 184 -15.56 -25.23 11.83
CA SER A 184 -14.47 -25.91 11.08
C SER A 184 -14.92 -26.21 9.67
N ILE A 185 -14.83 -25.22 8.77
CA ILE A 185 -15.42 -25.23 7.43
C ILE A 185 -14.82 -26.34 6.55
N SER A 186 -13.50 -26.58 6.65
CA SER A 186 -12.79 -27.59 5.86
C SER A 186 -12.86 -29.01 6.42
N SER A 187 -13.66 -29.25 7.47
CA SER A 187 -13.77 -30.60 8.03
C SER A 187 -14.53 -31.52 7.08
N ALA A 188 -14.17 -32.83 7.10
CA ALA A 188 -14.79 -33.85 6.27
C ALA A 188 -16.32 -33.99 6.43
N ARG A 189 -16.90 -33.42 7.49
CA ARG A 189 -18.33 -33.43 7.77
C ARG A 189 -19.03 -32.13 7.43
N VAL A 190 -18.40 -30.99 7.72
CA VAL A 190 -19.01 -29.66 7.56
C VAL A 190 -18.92 -29.19 6.10
N GLU A 191 -17.76 -29.37 5.44
CA GLU A 191 -17.55 -28.93 4.06
C GLU A 191 -18.57 -29.50 3.06
N PRO A 192 -18.86 -30.82 3.04
CA PRO A 192 -19.87 -31.38 2.13
C PRO A 192 -21.28 -30.85 2.40
N GLU A 193 -21.61 -30.59 3.67
CA GLU A 193 -22.93 -30.03 4.04
C GLU A 193 -23.04 -28.57 3.53
N LEU A 194 -21.98 -27.78 3.62
CA LEU A 194 -21.96 -26.41 3.09
C LEU A 194 -22.03 -26.40 1.55
N LEU A 195 -21.26 -27.26 0.89
CA LEU A 195 -21.24 -27.39 -0.58
C LEU A 195 -22.53 -27.96 -1.15
N HIS A 196 -23.38 -28.61 -0.33
CA HIS A 196 -24.70 -29.00 -0.76
C HIS A 196 -25.60 -27.78 -1.10
N TYR A 197 -25.34 -26.63 -0.48
CA TYR A 197 -26.09 -25.39 -0.67
C TYR A 197 -25.40 -24.37 -1.57
N LEU A 198 -24.08 -24.45 -1.72
CA LEU A 198 -23.25 -23.56 -2.52
C LEU A 198 -22.84 -24.21 -3.84
N ASP A 199 -22.29 -23.39 -4.74
CA ASP A 199 -21.65 -23.90 -5.95
C ASP A 199 -20.37 -24.71 -5.62
N VAL A 200 -20.10 -25.75 -6.38
CA VAL A 200 -18.93 -26.64 -6.20
C VAL A 200 -17.60 -25.87 -6.31
N ALA A 201 -17.57 -24.75 -7.03
CA ALA A 201 -16.38 -23.88 -7.14
C ALA A 201 -15.89 -23.35 -5.77
N TRP A 202 -16.77 -23.26 -4.78
CA TRP A 202 -16.40 -22.88 -3.43
C TRP A 202 -15.43 -23.85 -2.74
N GLN A 203 -15.38 -25.10 -3.16
CA GLN A 203 -14.46 -26.09 -2.58
C GLN A 203 -12.99 -25.65 -2.67
N SER A 204 -12.56 -25.16 -3.84
CA SER A 204 -11.19 -24.66 -4.03
C SER A 204 -10.92 -23.39 -3.21
N ILE A 205 -11.92 -22.55 -3.02
CA ILE A 205 -11.82 -21.32 -2.23
C ILE A 205 -11.71 -21.65 -0.75
N ILE A 206 -12.52 -22.58 -0.26
CA ILE A 206 -12.45 -23.07 1.12
C ILE A 206 -11.05 -23.62 1.41
N ALA A 207 -10.56 -24.53 0.58
CA ALA A 207 -9.26 -25.16 0.77
C ALA A 207 -8.08 -24.18 0.67
N GLY A 208 -8.15 -23.17 -0.22
CA GLY A 208 -7.08 -22.23 -0.47
C GLY A 208 -7.09 -20.99 0.42
N ASP A 209 -8.26 -20.43 0.69
CA ASP A 209 -8.38 -19.08 1.28
C ASP A 209 -9.19 -19.00 2.57
N VAL A 210 -9.89 -20.08 2.99
CA VAL A 210 -10.74 -20.01 4.19
C VAL A 210 -10.20 -20.86 5.33
N ASP A 211 -10.08 -22.18 5.14
CA ASP A 211 -9.84 -23.08 6.29
C ASP A 211 -9.01 -24.35 5.97
N GLY A 212 -8.44 -24.51 4.80
CA GLY A 212 -7.62 -25.67 4.46
C GLY A 212 -6.31 -25.77 5.24
N SER A 213 -5.73 -26.97 5.35
CA SER A 213 -4.44 -27.22 6.02
C SER A 213 -3.26 -26.48 5.39
N ASN A 214 -3.38 -26.04 4.13
CA ASN A 214 -2.43 -25.22 3.40
C ASN A 214 -2.99 -23.87 2.98
N SER A 215 -4.13 -23.48 3.57
CA SER A 215 -4.81 -22.22 3.23
C SER A 215 -3.98 -20.98 3.59
N THR A 216 -4.27 -19.89 2.91
CA THR A 216 -3.68 -18.58 3.19
C THR A 216 -3.80 -18.17 4.67
N PRO A 217 -4.97 -18.26 5.34
CA PRO A 217 -5.08 -17.92 6.75
C PRO A 217 -4.29 -18.86 7.66
N TYR A 218 -4.19 -20.16 7.34
CA TYR A 218 -3.35 -21.08 8.09
C TYR A 218 -1.87 -20.68 8.04
N LYS A 219 -1.35 -20.35 6.86
CA LYS A 219 0.04 -19.92 6.68
C LYS A 219 0.34 -18.62 7.42
N ILE A 220 -0.59 -17.66 7.43
CA ILE A 220 -0.46 -16.42 8.16
C ILE A 220 -0.40 -16.68 9.68
N ASP A 221 -1.27 -17.55 10.19
CA ASP A 221 -1.26 -17.93 11.60
C ASP A 221 0.08 -18.59 11.97
N GLN A 222 0.59 -19.54 11.18
CA GLN A 222 1.86 -20.22 11.43
C GLN A 222 3.06 -19.26 11.43
N ALA A 223 3.04 -18.24 10.58
CA ALA A 223 4.12 -17.25 10.49
C ALA A 223 4.16 -16.25 11.66
N ALA A 224 3.09 -16.15 12.47
CA ALA A 224 2.97 -15.16 13.54
C ALA A 224 2.47 -15.80 14.85
N PRO A 225 3.33 -16.01 15.86
CA PRO A 225 2.98 -16.70 17.11
C PRO A 225 1.79 -16.11 17.87
N ASN A 226 1.62 -14.78 17.83
CA ASN A 226 0.47 -14.08 18.42
C ASN A 226 -0.86 -14.42 17.73
N LEU A 227 -0.87 -14.66 16.43
CA LEU A 227 -2.05 -15.06 15.66
C LEU A 227 -2.30 -16.57 15.81
N ASN A 228 -1.24 -17.37 15.75
CA ASN A 228 -1.31 -18.82 15.84
C ASN A 228 -1.93 -19.31 17.14
N ARG A 229 -1.60 -18.64 18.27
CA ARG A 229 -2.17 -18.96 19.60
C ARG A 229 -3.69 -19.06 19.60
N TYR A 230 -4.36 -18.21 18.82
CA TYR A 230 -5.82 -18.12 18.73
C TYR A 230 -6.37 -18.66 17.41
N SER A 231 -5.50 -19.10 16.49
CA SER A 231 -5.88 -19.35 15.09
C SER A 231 -6.66 -18.16 14.51
N ALA A 232 -6.18 -16.94 14.79
CA ALA A 232 -6.94 -15.71 14.62
C ALA A 232 -7.35 -15.47 13.16
N THR A 233 -6.40 -15.69 12.23
CA THR A 233 -6.66 -15.48 10.80
C THR A 233 -7.66 -16.51 10.25
N ARG A 234 -7.57 -17.76 10.65
CA ARG A 234 -8.56 -18.79 10.27
C ARG A 234 -9.94 -18.48 10.83
N ARG A 235 -10.04 -18.03 12.10
CA ARG A 235 -11.34 -17.63 12.69
C ARG A 235 -11.96 -16.46 11.96
N VAL A 236 -11.15 -15.45 11.57
CA VAL A 236 -11.58 -14.31 10.75
C VAL A 236 -12.09 -14.79 9.38
N ALA A 237 -11.30 -15.63 8.69
CA ALA A 237 -11.69 -16.17 7.39
C ALA A 237 -13.01 -16.96 7.44
N ARG A 238 -13.17 -17.82 8.44
CA ARG A 238 -14.40 -18.58 8.68
C ARG A 238 -15.61 -17.67 8.92
N ALA A 239 -15.46 -16.64 9.76
CA ALA A 239 -16.55 -15.70 10.05
C ALA A 239 -17.00 -14.92 8.82
N ILE A 240 -16.04 -14.44 8.00
CA ILE A 240 -16.35 -13.75 6.74
C ILE A 240 -17.04 -14.71 5.77
N PHE A 241 -16.54 -15.94 5.62
CA PHE A 241 -17.15 -16.94 4.76
C PHE A 241 -18.58 -17.26 5.18
N MET A 242 -18.80 -17.53 6.47
CA MET A 242 -20.15 -17.84 7.00
C MET A 242 -21.14 -16.70 6.76
N GLY A 243 -20.70 -15.46 6.90
CA GLY A 243 -21.58 -14.30 6.72
C GLY A 243 -21.78 -13.87 5.26
N THR A 244 -20.92 -14.27 4.32
CA THR A 244 -20.90 -13.67 2.97
C THR A 244 -21.01 -14.64 1.81
N ALA A 245 -20.57 -15.89 1.95
CA ALA A 245 -20.60 -16.85 0.85
C ALA A 245 -22.00 -17.07 0.25
N PRO A 246 -23.08 -17.15 1.03
CA PRO A 246 -24.43 -17.30 0.46
C PRO A 246 -24.95 -16.08 -0.30
N THR A 247 -24.42 -14.90 0.00
CA THR A 247 -24.91 -13.61 -0.52
C THR A 247 -23.91 -12.89 -1.44
N TYR A 248 -22.91 -13.62 -1.95
CA TYR A 248 -21.80 -13.03 -2.73
C TYR A 248 -22.23 -12.30 -4.01
N GLN A 249 -23.42 -12.62 -4.55
CA GLN A 249 -23.99 -11.99 -5.73
C GLN A 249 -24.85 -10.74 -5.44
N GLN A 250 -25.16 -10.48 -4.16
CA GLN A 250 -25.99 -9.34 -3.78
C GLN A 250 -25.20 -8.02 -3.78
N ASP A 251 -25.88 -6.91 -4.00
CA ASP A 251 -25.24 -5.59 -4.06
C ASP A 251 -24.66 -5.12 -2.72
N ASN A 252 -25.37 -5.36 -1.62
CA ASN A 252 -24.91 -4.99 -0.27
C ASN A 252 -24.26 -6.17 0.45
N LYS A 253 -23.12 -6.61 -0.05
CA LYS A 253 -22.35 -7.74 0.47
C LYS A 253 -21.22 -7.30 1.39
N GLY A 254 -20.78 -8.23 2.24
CA GLY A 254 -19.61 -8.02 3.10
C GLY A 254 -19.98 -7.75 4.57
N LEU A 255 -19.01 -8.05 5.44
CA LEU A 255 -19.03 -7.73 6.87
C LEU A 255 -18.02 -6.61 7.14
N ASP A 256 -18.36 -5.68 8.04
CA ASP A 256 -17.41 -4.71 8.56
C ASP A 256 -16.56 -5.28 9.70
N ASP A 257 -15.52 -4.57 10.10
CA ASP A 257 -14.56 -4.99 11.14
C ASP A 257 -15.28 -5.34 12.45
N ARG A 258 -16.29 -4.57 12.84
CA ARG A 258 -17.05 -4.78 14.08
C ARG A 258 -17.89 -6.04 14.02
N GLN A 259 -18.54 -6.32 12.89
CA GLN A 259 -19.30 -7.55 12.66
C GLN A 259 -18.37 -8.76 12.63
N ILE A 260 -17.18 -8.64 12.04
CA ILE A 260 -16.18 -9.71 12.05
C ILE A 260 -15.72 -9.97 13.49
N ASN A 261 -15.36 -8.94 14.25
CA ASN A 261 -14.98 -9.08 15.65
C ASN A 261 -16.08 -9.75 16.48
N LEU A 262 -17.35 -9.41 16.26
CA LEU A 262 -18.50 -10.05 16.91
C LEU A 262 -18.58 -11.55 16.62
N GLY A 263 -18.15 -11.96 15.42
CA GLY A 263 -18.14 -13.36 14.99
C GLY A 263 -16.93 -14.17 15.46
N VAL A 264 -15.89 -13.54 16.02
CA VAL A 264 -14.63 -14.25 16.30
C VAL A 264 -14.07 -14.06 17.71
N VAL A 265 -14.24 -12.89 18.34
CA VAL A 265 -13.59 -12.56 19.61
C VAL A 265 -14.31 -13.21 20.78
N GLN A 266 -13.59 -13.91 21.64
CA GLN A 266 -14.09 -14.52 22.85
C GLN A 266 -13.60 -13.78 24.11
N PRO A 267 -14.28 -13.92 25.24
CA PRO A 267 -13.86 -13.29 26.49
C PRO A 267 -12.41 -13.64 26.86
N GLY A 268 -11.64 -12.61 27.20
CA GLY A 268 -10.20 -12.74 27.51
C GLY A 268 -9.27 -12.57 26.31
N GLU A 269 -9.80 -12.48 25.09
CA GLU A 269 -9.03 -12.18 23.88
C GLU A 269 -9.05 -10.68 23.56
N ARG A 270 -8.05 -10.20 22.83
CA ARG A 270 -7.92 -8.79 22.45
C ARG A 270 -8.40 -8.58 21.01
N PRO A 271 -9.40 -7.73 20.74
CA PRO A 271 -9.90 -7.47 19.38
C PRO A 271 -8.80 -7.06 18.38
N ALA A 272 -7.81 -6.28 18.82
CA ALA A 272 -6.70 -5.83 17.97
C ALA A 272 -5.92 -6.98 17.31
N ILE A 273 -5.88 -8.18 17.89
CA ILE A 273 -5.26 -9.37 17.30
C ILE A 273 -6.02 -9.80 16.05
N PHE A 274 -7.33 -9.76 16.10
CA PHE A 274 -8.20 -10.15 14.99
C PHE A 274 -8.25 -9.07 13.90
N SER A 275 -8.14 -7.79 14.27
CA SER A 275 -7.97 -6.69 13.31
C SER A 275 -6.63 -6.78 12.56
N ASP A 276 -5.53 -7.19 13.22
CA ASP A 276 -4.25 -7.47 12.53
C ASP A 276 -4.38 -8.69 11.61
N ALA A 277 -5.05 -9.75 12.08
CA ALA A 277 -5.33 -10.94 11.28
C ALA A 277 -6.15 -10.61 10.02
N LEU A 278 -7.20 -9.79 10.14
CA LEU A 278 -8.03 -9.33 9.03
C LEU A 278 -7.22 -8.55 7.99
N ARG A 279 -6.40 -7.59 8.44
CA ARG A 279 -5.54 -6.81 7.55
C ARG A 279 -4.56 -7.68 6.77
N ARG A 280 -3.91 -8.65 7.44
CA ARG A 280 -3.00 -9.59 6.78
C ARG A 280 -3.73 -10.50 5.81
N LEU A 281 -4.91 -10.98 6.18
CA LEU A 281 -5.74 -11.81 5.30
C LEU A 281 -6.16 -11.04 4.05
N ALA A 282 -6.64 -9.80 4.21
CA ALA A 282 -7.07 -8.94 3.10
C ALA A 282 -5.96 -8.68 2.06
N ASN A 283 -4.71 -8.62 2.52
CA ASN A 283 -3.57 -8.40 1.63
C ASN A 283 -3.08 -9.68 0.92
N ASN A 284 -3.39 -10.88 1.46
CA ASN A 284 -2.82 -12.13 0.97
C ASN A 284 -3.85 -13.08 0.34
N ALA A 285 -5.12 -12.99 0.72
CA ALA A 285 -6.15 -13.89 0.21
C ALA A 285 -6.47 -13.62 -1.27
N ARG A 286 -6.66 -14.69 -2.02
CA ARG A 286 -6.91 -14.61 -3.46
C ARG A 286 -8.36 -14.26 -3.79
N PHE A 287 -9.31 -14.80 -3.03
CA PHE A 287 -10.74 -14.70 -3.31
C PHE A 287 -11.48 -13.82 -2.31
N MET A 288 -10.77 -13.21 -1.36
CA MET A 288 -11.34 -12.23 -0.45
C MET A 288 -11.26 -10.82 -1.04
N HIS A 289 -12.38 -10.15 -1.10
CA HIS A 289 -12.54 -8.78 -1.55
C HIS A 289 -12.74 -7.85 -0.36
N GLY A 290 -12.28 -6.62 -0.49
CA GLY A 290 -12.50 -5.57 0.51
C GLY A 290 -12.80 -4.24 -0.17
N ASP A 291 -13.83 -3.54 0.30
CA ASP A 291 -14.18 -2.21 -0.17
C ASP A 291 -14.94 -1.42 0.90
N LEU A 292 -14.58 -0.14 1.08
CA LEU A 292 -15.17 0.76 2.08
C LEU A 292 -15.27 0.16 3.50
N GLY A 293 -14.24 -0.61 3.91
CA GLY A 293 -14.21 -1.28 5.21
C GLY A 293 -15.15 -2.48 5.35
N ARG A 294 -15.64 -3.04 4.26
CA ARG A 294 -16.43 -4.28 4.24
C ARG A 294 -15.68 -5.36 3.48
N TYR A 295 -15.74 -6.60 3.97
CA TYR A 295 -15.01 -7.76 3.45
C TYR A 295 -15.95 -8.92 3.12
N TRP A 296 -15.69 -9.59 1.99
CA TRP A 296 -16.48 -10.74 1.55
C TRP A 296 -15.65 -11.69 0.68
N TYR A 297 -16.08 -12.95 0.64
CA TYR A 297 -15.53 -13.90 -0.34
C TYR A 297 -16.35 -13.90 -1.64
N SER A 298 -15.67 -14.11 -2.77
CA SER A 298 -16.29 -14.25 -4.10
C SER A 298 -15.56 -15.33 -4.88
N MET A 299 -16.21 -15.86 -5.93
CA MET A 299 -15.61 -16.85 -6.83
C MET A 299 -14.59 -16.24 -7.81
N SER A 300 -14.54 -14.93 -7.95
CA SER A 300 -13.52 -14.22 -8.72
C SER A 300 -12.32 -13.86 -7.84
N ALA A 301 -11.11 -13.86 -8.43
CA ALA A 301 -9.92 -13.41 -7.71
C ALA A 301 -9.98 -11.91 -7.40
N SER A 302 -9.45 -11.51 -6.25
CA SER A 302 -9.39 -10.12 -5.83
C SER A 302 -8.36 -9.32 -6.65
N LEU A 303 -8.63 -8.02 -6.86
CA LEU A 303 -7.70 -7.13 -7.55
C LEU A 303 -6.34 -7.04 -6.86
N ASN A 304 -6.30 -7.07 -5.52
CA ASN A 304 -5.05 -7.06 -4.76
C ASN A 304 -4.18 -8.28 -5.12
N ARG A 305 -4.79 -9.46 -5.21
CA ARG A 305 -4.05 -10.66 -5.60
C ARG A 305 -3.58 -10.60 -7.06
N LEU A 306 -4.44 -10.13 -7.96
CA LEU A 306 -4.06 -9.93 -9.35
C LEU A 306 -2.89 -8.96 -9.48
N ALA A 307 -2.88 -7.87 -8.69
CA ALA A 307 -1.77 -6.92 -8.66
C ALA A 307 -0.48 -7.57 -8.12
N ALA A 308 -0.56 -8.36 -7.05
CA ALA A 308 0.59 -9.07 -6.49
C ALA A 308 1.18 -10.10 -7.47
N ASP A 309 0.33 -10.88 -8.14
CA ASP A 309 0.76 -11.85 -9.15
C ASP A 309 1.42 -11.15 -10.35
N ARG A 310 0.87 -10.03 -10.81
CA ARG A 310 1.49 -9.21 -11.88
C ARG A 310 2.82 -8.59 -11.43
N ALA A 311 2.88 -8.06 -10.21
CA ALA A 311 4.12 -7.50 -9.67
C ALA A 311 5.26 -8.52 -9.66
N GLY A 312 4.97 -9.78 -9.30
CA GLY A 312 5.93 -10.88 -9.33
C GLY A 312 6.38 -11.28 -10.74
N GLN A 313 5.62 -10.96 -11.77
CA GLN A 313 5.94 -11.25 -13.18
C GLN A 313 6.72 -10.12 -13.88
N ILE A 314 6.83 -8.95 -13.27
CA ILE A 314 7.55 -7.82 -13.86
C ILE A 314 9.05 -8.06 -13.76
N GLU A 315 9.70 -8.08 -14.89
CA GLU A 315 11.15 -8.30 -14.99
C GLU A 315 11.93 -7.11 -14.42
N GLU A 316 13.05 -7.40 -13.75
CA GLU A 316 13.93 -6.42 -13.11
C GLU A 316 14.37 -5.28 -14.04
N PRO A 317 14.82 -5.54 -15.30
CA PRO A 317 15.25 -4.46 -16.19
C PRO A 317 14.18 -3.41 -16.45
N LEU A 318 12.91 -3.81 -16.53
CA LEU A 318 11.79 -2.86 -16.70
C LEU A 318 11.60 -1.99 -15.46
N VAL A 319 11.74 -2.59 -14.28
CA VAL A 319 11.64 -1.86 -13.01
C VAL A 319 12.73 -0.79 -12.91
N LEU A 320 13.97 -1.14 -13.22
CA LEU A 320 15.11 -0.23 -13.20
C LEU A 320 14.92 0.93 -14.19
N LEU A 321 14.51 0.62 -15.41
CA LEU A 321 14.22 1.63 -16.45
C LEU A 321 13.16 2.63 -16.00
N GLU A 322 12.06 2.16 -15.39
CA GLU A 322 10.98 3.04 -14.95
C GLU A 322 11.36 3.86 -13.69
N ILE A 323 12.24 3.33 -12.84
CA ILE A 323 12.82 4.11 -11.73
C ILE A 323 13.70 5.23 -12.29
N ASP A 324 14.61 4.98 -13.25
CA ASP A 324 15.47 6.01 -13.83
C ASP A 324 14.66 7.09 -14.56
N LYS A 325 13.60 6.74 -15.29
CA LYS A 325 12.66 7.71 -15.86
C LYS A 325 11.95 8.56 -14.79
N SER A 326 11.52 7.92 -13.71
CA SER A 326 10.86 8.60 -12.59
C SER A 326 11.82 9.53 -11.84
N LEU A 327 13.08 9.11 -11.69
CA LEU A 327 14.16 9.92 -11.14
C LEU A 327 14.42 11.15 -12.00
N ALA A 328 14.57 10.97 -13.32
CA ALA A 328 14.77 12.08 -14.24
C ALA A 328 13.60 13.07 -14.20
N THR A 329 12.37 12.57 -14.18
CA THR A 329 11.17 13.41 -14.07
C THR A 329 11.15 14.18 -12.73
N TYR A 330 11.47 13.52 -11.63
CA TYR A 330 11.53 14.14 -10.31
C TYR A 330 12.59 15.24 -10.25
N ILE A 331 13.81 14.95 -10.70
CA ILE A 331 14.93 15.91 -10.66
C ILE A 331 14.66 17.12 -11.58
N ASN A 332 14.20 16.89 -12.80
CA ASN A 332 13.88 17.96 -13.75
C ASN A 332 12.71 18.83 -13.28
N GLY A 333 11.82 18.28 -12.45
CA GLY A 333 10.73 19.03 -11.81
C GLY A 333 11.13 19.86 -10.58
N LEU A 334 12.38 19.73 -10.09
CA LEU A 334 12.87 20.53 -8.98
C LEU A 334 13.20 21.95 -9.45
N GLY A 335 12.51 22.95 -8.91
CA GLY A 335 12.78 24.36 -9.21
C GLY A 335 14.07 24.89 -8.59
N ASP A 336 14.45 24.36 -7.40
CA ASP A 336 15.66 24.74 -6.67
C ASP A 336 16.77 23.71 -6.88
N ARG A 337 17.87 24.15 -7.53
CA ARG A 337 19.10 23.37 -7.73
C ARG A 337 20.15 23.61 -6.65
N GLY A 338 19.86 24.44 -5.66
CA GLY A 338 20.83 24.85 -4.65
C GLY A 338 22.03 25.59 -5.27
N HIS A 339 23.22 25.14 -4.97
CA HIS A 339 24.46 25.72 -5.49
C HIS A 339 24.98 25.02 -6.76
N PHE A 340 24.24 24.07 -7.32
CA PHE A 340 24.63 23.38 -8.55
C PHE A 340 24.25 24.20 -9.79
N ASP A 341 25.23 24.40 -10.69
CA ASP A 341 25.03 25.09 -11.95
C ASP A 341 24.30 24.18 -12.96
N THR A 342 24.79 22.96 -13.10
CA THR A 342 24.20 21.95 -13.98
C THR A 342 23.96 20.64 -13.25
N VAL A 343 22.97 19.85 -13.75
CA VAL A 343 22.62 18.55 -13.22
C VAL A 343 22.54 17.55 -14.35
N GLN A 344 23.26 16.42 -14.20
CA GLN A 344 23.20 15.30 -15.12
C GLN A 344 22.53 14.12 -14.39
N VAL A 345 21.48 13.55 -14.96
CA VAL A 345 20.71 12.48 -14.32
C VAL A 345 20.89 11.16 -15.05
N SER A 346 21.23 10.12 -14.31
CA SER A 346 21.41 8.74 -14.80
C SER A 346 22.19 8.66 -16.12
N PRO A 347 23.45 9.17 -16.18
CA PRO A 347 24.24 9.05 -17.40
C PRO A 347 24.44 7.57 -17.74
N SER A 348 24.30 7.22 -19.00
CA SER A 348 24.50 5.84 -19.49
C SER A 348 25.99 5.48 -19.57
N SER A 349 26.85 6.49 -19.64
CA SER A 349 28.31 6.36 -19.69
C SER A 349 29.00 7.64 -19.24
N SER A 350 30.31 7.59 -18.98
CA SER A 350 31.13 8.78 -18.68
C SER A 350 31.13 9.79 -19.83
N ALA A 351 30.82 9.38 -21.07
CA ALA A 351 30.73 10.27 -22.24
C ALA A 351 29.56 11.27 -22.16
N ASP A 352 28.47 10.90 -21.46
CA ASP A 352 27.27 11.72 -21.33
C ASP A 352 27.46 12.92 -20.37
N VAL A 353 28.52 12.88 -19.56
CA VAL A 353 28.86 13.97 -18.65
C VAL A 353 29.82 14.94 -19.36
N PRO A 354 29.41 16.20 -19.67
CA PRO A 354 30.25 17.17 -20.37
C PRO A 354 31.56 17.44 -19.65
N ASP A 355 32.64 17.73 -20.43
CA ASP A 355 33.96 18.09 -19.93
C ASP A 355 34.32 19.51 -20.42
N GLU A 356 33.77 20.50 -19.73
CA GLU A 356 33.91 21.93 -20.04
C GLU A 356 33.97 22.73 -18.74
N PRO A 357 34.68 23.89 -18.73
CA PRO A 357 34.74 24.72 -17.54
C PRO A 357 33.40 25.36 -17.26
N GLY A 358 32.91 25.24 -16.02
CA GLY A 358 31.60 25.75 -15.59
C GLY A 358 31.48 25.83 -14.09
N GLY A 359 30.28 26.06 -13.60
CA GLY A 359 29.95 25.92 -12.18
C GLY A 359 29.90 24.45 -11.77
N VAL A 360 29.62 24.22 -10.49
CA VAL A 360 29.58 22.86 -9.94
C VAL A 360 28.45 22.05 -10.58
N ARG A 361 28.81 20.88 -11.09
CA ARG A 361 27.89 19.92 -11.73
C ARG A 361 27.55 18.77 -10.79
N ALA A 362 26.26 18.57 -10.52
CA ALA A 362 25.77 17.39 -9.83
C ALA A 362 25.52 16.26 -10.85
N VAL A 363 26.15 15.11 -10.66
CA VAL A 363 25.91 13.89 -11.42
C VAL A 363 25.11 12.95 -10.53
N ILE A 364 23.86 12.67 -10.90
CA ILE A 364 23.00 11.75 -10.17
C ILE A 364 23.14 10.38 -10.80
N LEU A 365 23.78 9.47 -10.08
CA LEU A 365 24.02 8.12 -10.58
C LEU A 365 22.71 7.34 -10.68
N GLY A 366 22.57 6.56 -11.74
CA GLY A 366 21.40 5.72 -11.99
C GLY A 366 21.27 4.56 -11.01
N VAL A 367 20.17 3.85 -11.12
CA VAL A 367 19.80 2.71 -10.25
C VAL A 367 20.81 1.56 -10.28
N ALA A 368 21.62 1.44 -11.33
CA ALA A 368 22.63 0.40 -11.47
C ALA A 368 23.85 0.59 -10.54
N HIS A 369 24.03 1.79 -9.97
CA HIS A 369 25.22 2.16 -9.19
C HIS A 369 24.83 2.61 -7.77
N PRO A 370 24.34 1.70 -6.89
CA PRO A 370 24.02 2.05 -5.51
C PRO A 370 25.28 2.18 -4.64
N HIS A 371 25.17 2.99 -3.59
CA HIS A 371 26.18 3.07 -2.54
C HIS A 371 25.77 2.22 -1.33
N ASN A 372 26.69 1.38 -0.86
CA ASN A 372 26.46 0.46 0.25
C ASN A 372 27.24 0.84 1.54
N GLY A 373 27.80 2.05 1.57
CA GLY A 373 28.64 2.54 2.67
C GLY A 373 30.08 2.02 2.66
N ARG A 374 30.55 1.38 1.58
CA ARG A 374 31.91 0.85 1.43
C ARG A 374 32.65 1.54 0.29
N ASP A 375 33.96 1.61 0.37
CA ASP A 375 34.85 2.21 -0.63
C ASP A 375 34.89 1.42 -1.96
N THR A 376 34.37 0.21 -1.97
CA THR A 376 34.25 -0.67 -3.15
C THR A 376 32.84 -0.70 -3.72
N SER A 377 31.99 0.30 -3.39
CA SER A 377 30.63 0.36 -3.92
C SER A 377 30.61 0.65 -5.43
N GLU A 378 29.57 0.17 -6.09
CA GLU A 378 29.32 0.42 -7.52
C GLU A 378 29.22 1.92 -7.81
N ALA A 379 28.63 2.70 -6.91
CA ALA A 379 28.57 4.16 -7.01
C ALA A 379 29.95 4.81 -7.04
N LEU A 380 30.87 4.40 -6.17
CA LEU A 380 32.24 4.96 -6.15
C LEU A 380 33.05 4.51 -7.36
N THR A 381 32.83 3.30 -7.83
CA THR A 381 33.48 2.80 -9.06
C THR A 381 33.08 3.64 -10.27
N GLU A 382 31.78 3.86 -10.45
CA GLU A 382 31.24 4.68 -11.53
C GLU A 382 31.66 6.16 -11.40
N ALA A 383 31.60 6.72 -10.18
CA ALA A 383 32.02 8.09 -9.94
C ALA A 383 33.51 8.29 -10.25
N LYS A 384 34.38 7.32 -9.94
CA LYS A 384 35.81 7.34 -10.29
C LYS A 384 36.03 7.28 -11.80
N ASP A 385 35.30 6.41 -12.51
CA ASP A 385 35.36 6.33 -13.97
C ASP A 385 34.99 7.67 -14.61
N ILE A 386 33.85 8.23 -14.24
CA ILE A 386 33.38 9.53 -14.73
C ILE A 386 34.37 10.66 -14.40
N LEU A 387 35.00 10.62 -13.22
CA LEU A 387 35.99 11.62 -12.82
C LEU A 387 37.27 11.57 -13.67
N LEU A 388 37.69 10.37 -14.05
CA LEU A 388 38.96 10.15 -14.76
C LEU A 388 38.80 10.25 -16.28
N GLN A 389 37.65 9.85 -16.80
CA GLN A 389 37.44 9.70 -18.24
C GLN A 389 36.13 10.35 -18.71
N ARG A 390 36.13 10.75 -20.00
CA ARG A 390 34.93 11.05 -20.79
C ARG A 390 34.92 10.12 -22.01
N GLY A 391 34.17 9.01 -21.90
CA GLY A 391 34.27 7.95 -22.87
C GLY A 391 35.70 7.37 -22.92
N SER A 392 36.36 7.46 -24.05
CA SER A 392 37.74 6.97 -24.24
C SER A 392 38.84 8.03 -24.01
N THR A 393 38.48 9.25 -23.65
CA THR A 393 39.46 10.36 -23.46
C THR A 393 39.60 10.73 -21.98
N PRO A 394 40.82 11.04 -21.49
CA PRO A 394 41.02 11.54 -20.15
C PRO A 394 40.22 12.82 -19.89
N ARG A 395 39.54 12.92 -18.75
CA ARG A 395 38.80 14.12 -18.36
C ARG A 395 39.77 15.23 -17.89
N VAL A 396 39.51 16.44 -18.35
CA VAL A 396 40.31 17.63 -18.03
C VAL A 396 39.75 18.36 -16.80
N TYR A 397 38.43 18.64 -16.77
CA TYR A 397 37.79 19.46 -15.74
C TYR A 397 37.17 18.57 -14.67
N ARG A 398 37.97 18.21 -13.64
CA ARG A 398 37.61 17.21 -12.61
C ARG A 398 37.05 17.83 -11.36
N ASN A 399 37.47 19.05 -11.01
CA ASN A 399 37.14 19.62 -9.69
C ASN A 399 35.66 19.99 -9.52
N MET A 400 34.92 20.25 -10.61
CA MET A 400 33.53 20.70 -10.54
C MET A 400 32.52 19.57 -10.50
N LEU A 401 32.95 18.30 -10.44
CA LEU A 401 32.07 17.16 -10.39
C LEU A 401 31.79 16.74 -8.95
N VAL A 402 30.50 16.54 -8.64
CA VAL A 402 30.02 15.90 -7.43
C VAL A 402 28.93 14.91 -7.80
N PHE A 403 28.75 13.86 -7.00
CA PHE A 403 27.90 12.74 -7.34
C PHE A 403 26.85 12.51 -6.26
N LEU A 404 25.67 12.10 -6.68
CA LEU A 404 24.59 11.65 -5.78
C LEU A 404 24.27 10.20 -6.09
N ALA A 405 24.23 9.36 -5.06
CA ALA A 405 24.02 7.93 -5.20
C ALA A 405 22.85 7.44 -4.34
N ALA A 406 22.21 6.39 -4.82
CA ALA A 406 21.16 5.67 -4.10
C ALA A 406 21.74 4.84 -2.94
N GLU A 407 21.06 4.79 -1.80
CA GLU A 407 21.35 3.81 -0.74
C GLU A 407 20.76 2.44 -1.10
N GLY A 408 21.59 1.38 -1.08
CA GLY A 408 21.18 0.05 -1.55
C GLY A 408 19.90 -0.48 -0.92
N ARG A 409 19.75 -0.39 0.41
CA ARG A 409 18.52 -0.85 1.10
C ARG A 409 17.28 -0.06 0.71
N GLN A 410 17.41 1.25 0.56
CA GLN A 410 16.28 2.09 0.13
C GLN A 410 15.91 1.81 -1.33
N LEU A 411 16.92 1.48 -2.15
CA LEU A 411 16.69 1.09 -3.53
C LEU A 411 15.86 -0.18 -3.65
N ASP A 412 16.10 -1.18 -2.81
CA ASP A 412 15.29 -2.41 -2.81
C ASP A 412 13.81 -2.11 -2.47
N ASN A 413 13.57 -1.27 -1.46
CA ASN A 413 12.22 -0.81 -1.13
C ASN A 413 11.56 -0.01 -2.27
N LEU A 414 12.33 0.80 -2.99
CA LEU A 414 11.84 1.55 -4.16
C LEU A 414 11.50 0.62 -5.32
N LYS A 415 12.30 -0.42 -5.57
CA LYS A 415 12.02 -1.44 -6.59
C LYS A 415 10.69 -2.15 -6.31
N GLU A 416 10.42 -2.52 -5.07
CA GLU A 416 9.14 -3.13 -4.69
C GLU A 416 7.96 -2.16 -4.90
N ALA A 417 8.11 -0.89 -4.50
CA ALA A 417 7.10 0.13 -4.73
C ALA A 417 6.83 0.35 -6.23
N MET A 418 7.88 0.36 -7.06
CA MET A 418 7.76 0.51 -8.51
C MET A 418 7.07 -0.70 -9.15
N ARG A 419 7.42 -1.94 -8.74
CA ARG A 419 6.69 -3.14 -9.20
C ARG A 419 5.21 -3.06 -8.90
N SER A 420 4.85 -2.62 -7.70
CA SER A 420 3.45 -2.42 -7.32
C SER A 420 2.75 -1.37 -8.20
N ALA A 421 3.39 -0.22 -8.43
CA ALA A 421 2.84 0.84 -9.28
C ALA A 421 2.63 0.38 -10.73
N LEU A 422 3.59 -0.35 -11.29
CA LEU A 422 3.50 -0.92 -12.64
C LEU A 422 2.40 -1.98 -12.74
N ALA A 423 2.26 -2.85 -11.74
CA ALA A 423 1.23 -3.88 -11.70
C ALA A 423 -0.17 -3.26 -11.68
N TRP A 424 -0.43 -2.28 -10.82
CA TRP A 424 -1.69 -1.57 -10.76
C TRP A 424 -1.98 -0.77 -12.04
N SER A 425 -0.97 -0.11 -12.60
CA SER A 425 -1.10 0.59 -13.88
C SER A 425 -1.46 -0.37 -15.02
N GLY A 426 -0.89 -1.58 -15.01
CA GLY A 426 -1.24 -2.64 -15.95
C GLY A 426 -2.70 -3.10 -15.81
N ILE A 427 -3.22 -3.22 -14.57
CA ILE A 427 -4.62 -3.58 -14.33
C ILE A 427 -5.56 -2.50 -14.89
N VAL A 428 -5.25 -1.22 -14.67
CA VAL A 428 -6.07 -0.11 -15.20
C VAL A 428 -6.05 -0.09 -16.73
N LYS A 429 -4.91 -0.38 -17.38
CA LYS A 429 -4.83 -0.48 -18.85
C LYS A 429 -5.66 -1.64 -19.42
N ASP A 430 -5.75 -2.72 -18.66
CA ASP A 430 -6.46 -3.95 -19.05
C ASP A 430 -7.92 -3.99 -18.55
N THR A 431 -8.52 -2.87 -18.16
CA THR A 431 -9.89 -2.81 -17.58
C THR A 431 -10.91 -3.58 -18.41
N ASP A 432 -10.92 -3.39 -19.73
CA ASP A 432 -11.88 -4.06 -20.64
C ASP A 432 -11.59 -5.56 -20.76
N ARG A 433 -10.31 -5.94 -20.86
CA ARG A 433 -9.89 -7.35 -20.97
C ARG A 433 -10.21 -8.15 -19.71
N LEU A 434 -10.15 -7.49 -18.56
CA LEU A 434 -10.45 -8.08 -17.26
C LEU A 434 -11.93 -8.02 -16.90
N ASN A 435 -12.77 -7.40 -17.75
CA ASN A 435 -14.19 -7.16 -17.48
C ASN A 435 -14.44 -6.55 -16.09
N LEU A 436 -13.62 -5.57 -15.70
CA LEU A 436 -13.75 -4.93 -14.40
C LEU A 436 -15.06 -4.13 -14.32
N THR A 437 -15.73 -4.24 -13.18
CA THR A 437 -16.88 -3.37 -12.92
C THR A 437 -16.43 -1.91 -12.83
N GLN A 438 -17.37 -0.97 -12.96
CA GLN A 438 -17.07 0.46 -12.79
C GLN A 438 -16.44 0.74 -11.40
N ARG A 439 -16.91 0.04 -10.38
CA ARG A 439 -16.37 0.12 -9.01
C ARG A 439 -14.94 -0.41 -8.91
N ASP A 440 -14.67 -1.59 -9.48
CA ASP A 440 -13.33 -2.19 -9.49
C ASP A 440 -12.33 -1.33 -10.27
N SER A 441 -12.75 -0.74 -11.37
CA SER A 441 -11.94 0.21 -12.16
C SER A 441 -11.61 1.47 -11.35
N ALA A 442 -12.58 2.02 -10.60
CA ALA A 442 -12.34 3.15 -9.71
C ALA A 442 -11.36 2.80 -8.58
N LEU A 443 -11.51 1.62 -7.97
CA LEU A 443 -10.59 1.11 -6.95
C LEU A 443 -9.17 0.94 -7.51
N ALA A 444 -9.02 0.34 -8.69
CA ALA A 444 -7.73 0.17 -9.34
C ALA A 444 -7.04 1.52 -9.63
N LYS A 445 -7.79 2.53 -10.11
CA LYS A 445 -7.27 3.90 -10.32
C LYS A 445 -6.81 4.55 -9.03
N ALA A 446 -7.56 4.39 -7.93
CA ALA A 446 -7.16 4.89 -6.62
C ALA A 446 -5.87 4.22 -6.12
N LYS A 447 -5.71 2.90 -6.34
CA LYS A 447 -4.50 2.15 -6.01
C LYS A 447 -3.28 2.57 -6.84
N VAL A 448 -3.47 2.92 -8.12
CA VAL A 448 -2.39 3.51 -8.95
C VAL A 448 -1.92 4.83 -8.36
N ALA A 449 -2.84 5.71 -7.95
CA ALA A 449 -2.47 6.99 -7.34
C ALA A 449 -1.69 6.81 -6.03
N GLU A 450 -2.15 5.92 -5.15
CA GLU A 450 -1.48 5.56 -3.88
C GLU A 450 -0.07 5.00 -4.11
N ALA A 451 0.07 4.06 -5.06
CA ALA A 451 1.35 3.45 -5.40
C ALA A 451 2.34 4.47 -6.00
N ASN A 452 1.88 5.37 -6.87
CA ASN A 452 2.71 6.42 -7.44
C ASN A 452 3.19 7.44 -6.38
N GLU A 453 2.35 7.81 -5.42
CA GLU A 453 2.79 8.66 -4.29
C GLU A 453 3.82 7.94 -3.41
N THR A 454 3.68 6.63 -3.22
CA THR A 454 4.68 5.81 -2.53
C THR A 454 6.01 5.82 -3.28
N VAL A 455 6.01 5.65 -4.60
CA VAL A 455 7.22 5.75 -5.43
C VAL A 455 7.87 7.12 -5.29
N LYS A 456 7.12 8.21 -5.38
CA LYS A 456 7.65 9.58 -5.21
C LYS A 456 8.30 9.79 -3.84
N THR A 457 7.68 9.29 -2.79
CA THR A 457 8.22 9.38 -1.43
C THR A 457 9.53 8.60 -1.32
N ARG A 458 9.55 7.35 -1.82
CA ARG A 458 10.76 6.52 -1.81
C ARG A 458 11.88 7.10 -2.66
N LEU A 459 11.60 7.70 -3.83
CA LEU A 459 12.59 8.40 -4.65
C LEU A 459 13.32 9.48 -3.85
N LYS A 460 12.60 10.31 -3.08
CA LYS A 460 13.18 11.37 -2.26
C LYS A 460 14.14 10.83 -1.17
N GLU A 461 13.87 9.63 -0.66
CA GLU A 461 14.63 9.00 0.42
C GLU A 461 15.81 8.18 -0.09
N THR A 462 15.73 7.64 -1.31
CA THR A 462 16.69 6.67 -1.85
C THR A 462 18.02 7.30 -2.22
N TRP A 463 18.05 8.48 -2.90
CA TRP A 463 19.27 9.20 -3.25
C TRP A 463 19.73 10.06 -2.09
N CYS A 464 20.39 9.45 -1.12
CA CYS A 464 20.81 10.12 0.11
C CYS A 464 22.32 10.17 0.34
N TYR A 465 23.14 9.66 -0.58
CA TYR A 465 24.58 9.77 -0.48
C TYR A 465 25.13 10.81 -1.44
N LEU A 466 25.91 11.75 -0.91
CA LEU A 466 26.73 12.72 -1.64
C LEU A 466 28.16 12.20 -1.66
N LEU A 467 28.70 11.96 -2.86
CA LEU A 467 30.06 11.51 -3.10
C LEU A 467 30.84 12.61 -3.81
N TYR A 468 32.01 12.97 -3.31
CA TYR A 468 32.85 13.97 -3.96
C TYR A 468 34.32 13.72 -3.70
N PRO A 469 35.19 14.06 -4.70
CA PRO A 469 36.64 13.93 -4.56
C PRO A 469 37.20 15.11 -3.80
N MET A 470 38.18 14.85 -2.94
CA MET A 470 39.04 15.84 -2.29
C MET A 470 40.51 15.46 -2.49
N GLN A 471 41.40 16.44 -2.49
CA GLN A 471 42.84 16.23 -2.63
C GLN A 471 43.59 17.31 -1.83
N GLU A 472 44.42 16.88 -0.89
CA GLU A 472 45.12 17.80 0.02
C GLU A 472 46.22 18.63 -0.65
N SER A 473 46.90 18.04 -1.62
CA SER A 473 47.98 18.69 -2.40
C SER A 473 48.09 18.06 -3.78
N ALA A 474 48.83 18.72 -4.68
CA ALA A 474 49.07 18.25 -6.04
C ALA A 474 49.71 16.84 -6.11
N GLN A 475 50.44 16.41 -5.07
CA GLN A 475 51.13 15.12 -4.96
C GLN A 475 50.36 14.09 -4.15
N ALA A 476 49.32 14.48 -3.42
CA ALA A 476 48.52 13.57 -2.62
C ALA A 476 47.55 12.76 -3.52
N ASP A 477 47.13 11.61 -3.03
CA ASP A 477 46.10 10.83 -3.68
C ASP A 477 44.73 11.52 -3.54
N VAL A 478 43.83 11.23 -4.48
CA VAL A 478 42.46 11.72 -4.43
C VAL A 478 41.65 10.86 -3.43
N GLU A 479 41.24 11.48 -2.35
CA GLU A 479 40.34 10.90 -1.37
C GLU A 479 38.87 11.09 -1.75
N TRP A 480 38.03 10.10 -1.47
CA TRP A 480 36.60 10.18 -1.73
C TRP A 480 35.84 10.31 -0.44
N ILE A 481 35.03 11.34 -0.34
CA ILE A 481 34.14 11.56 0.79
C ILE A 481 32.74 11.09 0.41
N ALA A 482 32.16 10.22 1.28
CA ALA A 482 30.80 9.74 1.17
C ALA A 482 29.98 10.29 2.35
N ALA A 483 29.18 11.31 2.14
CA ALA A 483 28.40 11.98 3.17
C ALA A 483 26.91 11.68 3.01
N LYS A 484 26.23 11.33 4.12
CA LYS A 484 24.77 11.18 4.11
C LYS A 484 24.09 12.55 4.12
N VAL A 485 23.12 12.73 3.25
CA VAL A 485 22.37 13.99 3.08
C VAL A 485 21.09 13.94 3.89
N PRO A 486 20.79 14.95 4.74
CA PRO A 486 19.55 14.99 5.52
C PRO A 486 18.29 15.00 4.66
N ALA A 487 17.18 14.43 5.18
CA ALA A 487 15.94 14.22 4.42
C ALA A 487 14.97 15.44 4.36
N GLN A 488 15.37 16.62 4.81
CA GLN A 488 14.44 17.74 5.07
C GLN A 488 14.07 18.60 3.86
N ASP A 489 14.94 18.78 2.88
CA ASP A 489 14.75 19.66 1.71
C ASP A 489 14.68 18.86 0.39
N GLY A 490 14.49 19.56 -0.73
CA GLY A 490 14.67 18.98 -2.06
C GLY A 490 16.06 18.38 -2.23
N LEU A 491 16.21 17.29 -3.00
CA LEU A 491 17.44 16.54 -3.11
C LEU A 491 18.67 17.42 -3.44
N LEU A 492 18.57 18.28 -4.44
CA LEU A 492 19.68 19.11 -4.89
C LEU A 492 20.04 20.20 -3.87
N SER A 493 19.03 20.86 -3.29
CA SER A 493 19.23 21.89 -2.27
C SER A 493 19.91 21.33 -1.02
N ARG A 494 19.41 20.19 -0.50
CA ARG A 494 20.02 19.54 0.67
C ARG A 494 21.44 19.05 0.41
N ALA A 495 21.69 18.49 -0.77
CA ALA A 495 23.02 18.02 -1.15
C ALA A 495 24.02 19.19 -1.27
N SER A 496 23.63 20.30 -1.89
CA SER A 496 24.49 21.47 -2.02
C SER A 496 24.76 22.16 -0.67
N LYS A 497 23.76 22.23 0.23
CA LYS A 497 23.95 22.74 1.59
C LYS A 497 24.91 21.86 2.38
N LYS A 498 24.77 20.53 2.28
CA LYS A 498 25.70 19.59 2.92
C LYS A 498 27.11 19.76 2.41
N LEU A 499 27.29 19.82 1.08
CA LEU A 499 28.58 20.01 0.44
C LEU A 499 29.24 21.34 0.87
N ALA A 500 28.47 22.42 0.99
CA ALA A 500 28.96 23.70 1.45
C ALA A 500 29.34 23.68 2.94
N SER A 501 28.54 23.01 3.79
CA SER A 501 28.84 22.87 5.21
C SER A 501 30.11 22.04 5.49
N ASP A 502 30.41 21.10 4.61
CA ASP A 502 31.61 20.25 4.69
C ASP A 502 32.83 20.91 3.99
N GLU A 503 32.72 22.17 3.61
CA GLU A 503 33.72 22.92 2.83
C GLU A 503 34.12 22.26 1.48
N GLY A 504 33.36 21.28 1.02
CA GLY A 504 33.52 20.65 -0.29
C GLY A 504 33.12 21.56 -1.46
N LEU A 505 32.42 22.68 -1.17
CA LEU A 505 32.01 23.72 -2.09
C LEU A 505 32.05 25.08 -1.40
N LEU A 506 32.61 26.09 -2.05
CA LEU A 506 32.62 27.46 -1.56
C LEU A 506 31.60 28.30 -2.33
N PRO A 507 30.44 28.65 -1.72
CA PRO A 507 29.48 29.60 -2.29
C PRO A 507 30.05 31.02 -2.37
N GLU A 508 31.02 31.33 -1.48
CA GLU A 508 31.74 32.59 -1.41
C GLU A 508 33.21 32.31 -1.18
N LEU A 509 34.07 33.17 -1.75
CA LEU A 509 35.52 33.09 -1.62
C LEU A 509 36.08 34.48 -1.29
N GLY A 510 36.67 34.60 -0.13
CA GLY A 510 37.34 35.85 0.26
C GLY A 510 38.70 36.02 -0.46
N PRO A 511 39.14 37.27 -0.72
CA PRO A 511 40.40 37.55 -1.42
C PRO A 511 41.62 36.93 -0.71
N ALA A 512 41.68 37.01 0.62
CA ALA A 512 42.79 36.44 1.39
C ALA A 512 42.88 34.90 1.31
N ARG A 513 41.73 34.22 1.22
CA ARG A 513 41.71 32.75 1.03
C ARG A 513 42.17 32.40 -0.39
N LEU A 514 41.68 33.14 -1.39
CA LEU A 514 42.14 32.96 -2.79
C LEU A 514 43.66 33.18 -2.90
N ASP A 515 44.19 34.26 -2.33
CA ASP A 515 45.63 34.55 -2.37
C ASP A 515 46.48 33.45 -1.75
N ARG A 516 46.06 32.88 -0.63
CA ARG A 516 46.76 31.75 0.00
C ARG A 516 46.92 30.57 -0.98
N GLU A 517 45.88 30.23 -1.73
CA GLU A 517 45.95 29.18 -2.74
C GLU A 517 46.83 29.58 -3.93
N LEU A 518 46.79 30.85 -4.36
CA LEU A 518 47.64 31.39 -5.39
C LEU A 518 49.12 31.32 -4.99
N GLN A 519 49.47 31.71 -3.77
CA GLN A 519 50.83 31.64 -3.23
C GLN A 519 51.34 30.20 -3.16
N LYS A 520 50.47 29.28 -2.71
CA LYS A 520 50.85 27.88 -2.49
C LYS A 520 51.05 27.10 -3.79
N TYR A 521 50.26 27.36 -4.82
CA TYR A 521 50.22 26.47 -6.00
C TYR A 521 50.40 27.12 -7.35
N ILE A 522 50.16 28.46 -7.49
CA ILE A 522 49.93 29.04 -8.84
C ILE A 522 50.92 30.10 -9.19
N TRP A 523 51.27 31.00 -8.26
CA TRP A 523 52.18 32.11 -8.60
C TRP A 523 53.53 31.67 -9.18
N ASN A 524 54.22 30.72 -8.59
CA ASN A 524 55.46 30.10 -9.07
C ASN A 524 56.42 31.10 -9.74
N GLY A 525 56.65 32.28 -9.15
CA GLY A 525 57.49 33.33 -9.68
C GLY A 525 56.84 34.22 -10.75
N LYS A 526 55.58 33.99 -11.14
CA LYS A 526 54.86 34.86 -12.07
C LYS A 526 54.42 36.15 -11.38
N GLY A 527 54.51 37.29 -12.05
CA GLY A 527 54.00 38.58 -11.55
C GLY A 527 52.52 38.79 -11.81
N HIS A 528 51.95 38.13 -12.79
CA HIS A 528 50.52 38.16 -13.12
C HIS A 528 50.03 36.82 -13.65
N LEU A 529 48.68 36.62 -13.62
CA LEU A 529 48.00 35.42 -14.10
C LEU A 529 46.71 35.82 -14.82
N SER A 530 46.42 35.24 -15.99
CA SER A 530 45.15 35.42 -16.68
C SER A 530 44.01 34.91 -15.83
N LEU A 531 42.92 35.69 -15.74
CA LEU A 531 41.69 35.26 -15.02
C LEU A 531 41.02 34.06 -15.68
N LYS A 532 41.14 33.90 -16.98
CA LYS A 532 40.71 32.71 -17.72
C LYS A 532 41.49 31.48 -17.26
N ASP A 533 42.83 31.57 -17.20
CA ASP A 533 43.66 30.46 -16.75
C ASP A 533 43.37 30.10 -15.28
N LEU A 534 43.20 31.11 -14.44
CA LEU A 534 42.82 30.87 -13.04
C LEU A 534 41.48 30.14 -12.94
N TRP A 535 40.46 30.55 -13.72
CA TRP A 535 39.19 29.89 -13.77
C TRP A 535 39.31 28.43 -14.27
N GLU A 536 40.10 28.19 -15.29
CA GLU A 536 40.38 26.84 -15.79
C GLU A 536 41.11 25.99 -14.75
N TYR A 537 42.06 26.54 -14.00
CA TYR A 537 42.75 25.81 -12.93
C TYR A 537 41.80 25.40 -11.79
N LEU A 538 40.92 26.31 -11.37
CA LEU A 538 39.90 26.02 -10.37
C LEU A 538 38.94 24.88 -10.82
N ASN A 539 38.67 24.79 -12.11
CA ASN A 539 37.84 23.70 -12.66
C ASN A 539 38.62 22.39 -12.83
N ARG A 540 39.93 22.46 -13.10
CA ARG A 540 40.76 21.30 -13.44
C ARG A 540 41.29 20.56 -12.23
N TYR A 541 41.82 21.28 -11.25
CA TYR A 541 42.63 20.70 -10.17
C TYR A 541 41.83 20.52 -8.89
N ILE A 542 41.69 19.24 -8.42
CA ILE A 542 40.91 18.87 -7.24
C ILE A 542 41.46 19.46 -5.94
N TYR A 543 42.79 19.67 -5.86
CA TYR A 543 43.45 20.29 -4.70
C TYR A 543 43.22 21.81 -4.59
N LEU A 544 42.59 22.44 -5.59
CA LEU A 544 42.13 23.82 -5.51
C LEU A 544 40.70 23.92 -5.00
N PRO A 545 40.33 25.08 -4.39
CA PRO A 545 38.97 25.27 -3.91
C PRO A 545 37.93 25.08 -5.01
N ARG A 546 36.91 24.24 -4.74
CA ARG A 546 35.74 24.11 -5.59
C ARG A 546 34.79 25.26 -5.31
N VAL A 547 34.68 26.20 -6.26
CA VAL A 547 33.82 27.38 -6.15
C VAL A 547 32.52 27.16 -6.88
N LYS A 548 31.43 27.80 -6.41
CA LYS A 548 30.10 27.62 -6.95
C LYS A 548 30.02 27.92 -8.46
N ASP A 549 30.46 29.11 -8.86
CA ASP A 549 30.41 29.61 -10.25
C ASP A 549 31.45 30.73 -10.49
N ARG A 550 31.50 31.24 -11.71
CA ARG A 550 32.41 32.36 -12.10
C ARG A 550 32.20 33.62 -11.26
N ASN A 551 30.96 33.88 -10.80
CA ASN A 551 30.66 35.09 -10.03
C ASN A 551 31.36 35.09 -8.66
N VAL A 552 31.64 33.92 -8.09
CA VAL A 552 32.41 33.79 -6.84
C VAL A 552 33.82 34.31 -7.03
N LEU A 553 34.48 33.94 -8.15
CA LEU A 553 35.80 34.46 -8.50
C LEU A 553 35.75 35.95 -8.79
N ILE A 554 34.80 36.45 -9.59
CA ILE A 554 34.59 37.88 -9.86
C ILE A 554 34.43 38.69 -8.59
N LYS A 555 33.62 38.18 -7.65
CA LYS A 555 33.41 38.83 -6.34
C LYS A 555 34.67 38.87 -5.50
N ALA A 556 35.48 37.80 -5.52
CA ALA A 556 36.74 37.74 -4.80
C ALA A 556 37.73 38.77 -5.33
N VAL A 557 37.88 38.87 -6.66
CA VAL A 557 38.73 39.88 -7.31
C VAL A 557 38.21 41.29 -7.01
N ARG A 558 36.91 41.53 -7.16
CA ARG A 558 36.31 42.83 -6.86
C ARG A 558 36.49 43.26 -5.39
N ALA A 559 36.40 42.31 -4.46
CA ALA A 559 36.61 42.58 -3.04
C ALA A 559 38.08 42.92 -2.74
N SER A 560 39.05 42.33 -3.46
CA SER A 560 40.45 42.69 -3.32
C SER A 560 40.71 44.14 -3.75
N VAL A 561 40.28 44.52 -4.97
CA VAL A 561 40.54 45.84 -5.52
C VAL A 561 39.60 46.93 -5.02
N GLY A 562 38.45 46.56 -4.44
CA GLY A 562 37.50 47.51 -3.85
C GLY A 562 37.81 47.91 -2.42
N ALA A 563 38.76 47.27 -1.75
CA ALA A 563 39.14 47.55 -0.37
C ALA A 563 39.80 48.97 -0.26
N MET A 564 39.64 49.59 0.92
CA MET A 564 40.27 50.89 1.20
C MET A 564 41.80 50.84 1.30
N VAL A 565 42.33 49.67 1.62
CA VAL A 565 43.78 49.37 1.60
C VAL A 565 44.08 48.40 0.46
N PRO A 566 45.31 48.38 -0.06
CA PRO A 566 45.66 47.43 -1.09
C PRO A 566 45.31 45.99 -0.67
N GLY A 567 44.55 45.32 -1.50
CA GLY A 567 44.20 43.91 -1.31
C GLY A 567 45.38 42.98 -1.63
N PRO A 568 45.22 41.68 -1.44
CA PRO A 568 46.30 40.71 -1.66
C PRO A 568 46.72 40.57 -3.13
N PHE A 569 45.93 41.05 -4.08
CA PHE A 569 46.25 41.14 -5.50
C PHE A 569 45.45 42.27 -6.16
N ALA A 570 46.01 42.82 -7.24
CA ALA A 570 45.39 43.83 -8.09
C ALA A 570 44.75 43.16 -9.32
N TYR A 571 43.96 43.91 -10.07
CA TYR A 571 43.35 43.51 -11.33
C TYR A 571 43.79 44.45 -12.43
N ALA A 572 44.06 43.93 -13.66
CA ALA A 572 44.20 44.72 -14.86
C ALA A 572 43.38 44.12 -16.01
N GLU A 573 42.85 44.99 -16.87
CA GLU A 573 42.10 44.58 -18.06
C GLU A 573 42.98 43.83 -19.05
N ARG A 574 44.29 44.19 -19.11
CA ARG A 574 45.24 43.55 -20.00
C ARG A 574 46.69 43.83 -19.58
N TRP A 575 47.55 42.85 -19.81
CA TRP A 575 48.99 43.05 -19.83
C TRP A 575 49.47 43.37 -21.29
N ASP A 576 50.15 44.48 -21.49
CA ASP A 576 50.72 44.84 -22.77
C ASP A 576 52.23 44.52 -22.79
N GLU A 577 52.57 43.41 -23.45
CA GLU A 577 53.96 42.94 -23.55
C GLU A 577 54.92 43.94 -24.22
N LYS A 578 54.42 44.79 -25.14
CA LYS A 578 55.28 45.76 -25.87
C LYS A 578 55.66 46.94 -25.02
N SER A 579 54.75 47.39 -24.17
CA SER A 579 55.01 48.54 -23.30
C SER A 579 55.44 48.16 -21.90
N GLU A 580 55.36 46.84 -21.56
CA GLU A 580 55.54 46.28 -20.22
C GLU A 580 54.67 46.98 -19.18
N LYS A 581 53.40 47.24 -19.53
CA LYS A 581 52.43 47.95 -18.65
C LYS A 581 51.13 47.24 -18.52
N TYR A 582 50.51 47.40 -17.33
CA TYR A 582 49.14 46.95 -17.07
C TYR A 582 48.14 48.02 -17.50
N ILE A 583 47.22 47.69 -18.40
CA ILE A 583 46.16 48.56 -18.86
C ILE A 583 44.92 48.34 -18.00
N GLY A 584 44.25 49.41 -17.56
CA GLY A 584 43.07 49.32 -16.69
C GLY A 584 43.38 48.78 -15.29
N LEU A 585 44.58 49.11 -14.75
CA LEU A 585 45.06 48.64 -13.45
C LEU A 585 44.17 49.19 -12.32
N ALA A 586 43.59 48.28 -11.53
CA ALA A 586 42.81 48.55 -10.32
C ALA A 586 43.49 47.90 -9.10
N VAL A 587 43.87 48.69 -8.10
CA VAL A 587 44.63 48.21 -6.93
C VAL A 587 43.82 48.35 -5.63
N GLN A 588 43.15 49.51 -5.43
CA GLN A 588 42.36 49.83 -4.25
C GLN A 588 41.26 50.85 -4.57
N ASN A 589 40.21 50.92 -3.73
CA ASN A 589 39.08 51.84 -3.92
C ASN A 589 38.37 51.70 -5.29
N ALA A 590 38.52 50.56 -5.95
CA ALA A 590 38.02 50.31 -7.30
C ALA A 590 36.83 49.29 -7.28
N ALA A 591 35.89 49.46 -6.36
CA ALA A 591 34.73 48.56 -6.20
C ALA A 591 33.85 48.44 -7.47
N ASN A 592 33.90 49.45 -8.36
CA ASN A 592 33.15 49.49 -9.62
C ASN A 592 33.97 49.02 -10.83
N ALA A 593 35.19 48.50 -10.63
CA ALA A 593 35.99 47.96 -11.75
C ALA A 593 35.19 46.87 -12.51
N PRO A 594 35.20 46.92 -13.86
CA PRO A 594 34.50 45.95 -14.69
C PRO A 594 35.32 44.65 -14.76
N ILE A 595 35.20 43.81 -13.70
CA ILE A 595 35.96 42.54 -13.66
C ILE A 595 35.35 41.57 -14.67
N VAL A 596 36.14 41.17 -15.67
CA VAL A 596 35.79 40.21 -16.71
C VAL A 596 36.74 39.00 -16.62
N ILE A 597 36.23 37.81 -16.88
CA ILE A 597 37.05 36.58 -16.98
C ILE A 597 37.21 36.24 -18.46
N ASP A 598 38.31 36.71 -19.04
CA ASP A 598 38.75 36.44 -20.42
C ASP A 598 40.25 36.14 -20.48
N SER A 599 40.80 35.98 -21.69
CA SER A 599 42.22 35.68 -21.90
C SER A 599 43.12 36.85 -21.60
N ASP A 600 42.62 38.08 -21.68
CA ASP A 600 43.40 39.31 -21.60
C ASP A 600 43.49 39.86 -20.18
N SER A 601 42.39 39.72 -19.43
CA SER A 601 42.30 40.18 -18.04
C SER A 601 43.22 39.39 -17.11
N VAL A 602 43.92 40.09 -16.24
CA VAL A 602 44.88 39.48 -15.32
C VAL A 602 44.70 39.93 -13.88
N ILE A 603 45.01 39.02 -12.94
CA ILE A 603 45.33 39.40 -11.57
C ILE A 603 46.85 39.63 -11.47
N VAL A 604 47.22 40.63 -10.68
CA VAL A 604 48.62 41.09 -10.58
C VAL A 604 49.08 40.98 -9.13
N LYS A 605 50.28 40.52 -8.89
CA LYS A 605 50.88 40.44 -7.57
C LYS A 605 51.17 41.87 -7.04
N PRO A 606 50.91 42.16 -5.76
CA PRO A 606 51.10 43.54 -5.23
C PRO A 606 52.54 44.05 -5.28
N GLU A 607 53.51 43.17 -5.35
CA GLU A 607 54.94 43.47 -5.35
C GLU A 607 55.47 43.78 -6.75
N VAL A 608 54.64 43.71 -7.75
CA VAL A 608 54.99 44.02 -9.18
C VAL A 608 54.35 45.36 -9.56
#